data_12f85aef3a381c45470a0dc4a02bd5ef
#
_entry.id   12f85aef3a381c45470a0dc4a02bd5ef
#
_cell.length_a   1.000
_cell.length_b   1.000
_cell.length_c   1.000
_cell.angle_alpha   90.00
_cell.angle_beta   90.00
_cell.angle_gamma   90.00
#
_symmetry.space_group_name_H-M   'P 1'
#
loop_
_entity.id
_entity.type
_entity.pdbx_description
1 polymer ?
#
loop_
_entity_poly.entity_id
_entity_poly.type
_entity_poly.pdbx_seq_one_letter_code
_entity_poly.pdbx_strand_id
1 'polypeptide(L)'
;MKKFNLLKLLLRIIEGAIVGVGAILPGVSGGVLCVSFGMYEPIMELLTEPKNALKKNYKAFIPFFIGWAVGFVLLARVMEMFFSFAPDVAIMLFFGLVCGTLPELFKKSELAKKGASWTPFVISMAASYILFHLLESEGSISVPANFVSFMFCGFMWGISLIVPGLSSSTVLIYLGLYVPLAEGISNFDASVLVPFGIGIIATALLFAKLVNMLFKNHYALISRIILGFVISSSLKTLPNKFGSAWSTLISIICFAVGFIIAIAMDRAENKQAQNNGG
;
A
#
# COMPACT_ATOMS: atom_id res chain seq x y z
N MET A 1 -36.19 19.14 0.95
CA MET A 1 -35.36 18.18 0.20
C MET A 1 -34.06 18.87 -0.24
N LYS A 2 -32.89 18.54 0.37
CA LYS A 2 -31.59 19.11 -0.08
C LYS A 2 -31.32 18.62 -1.50
N LYS A 3 -31.20 19.54 -2.46
CA LYS A 3 -30.86 19.24 -3.86
C LYS A 3 -29.67 18.29 -3.90
N PHE A 4 -29.85 17.16 -4.56
CA PHE A 4 -28.81 16.14 -4.78
C PHE A 4 -27.71 16.81 -5.63
N ASN A 5 -26.57 17.13 -5.01
CA ASN A 5 -25.50 17.82 -5.71
C ASN A 5 -24.67 16.79 -6.47
N LEU A 6 -25.04 16.55 -7.74
CA LEU A 6 -24.38 15.60 -8.65
C LEU A 6 -22.85 15.79 -8.68
N LEU A 7 -22.40 17.05 -8.64
CA LEU A 7 -20.98 17.36 -8.63
C LEU A 7 -20.28 16.79 -7.39
N LYS A 8 -20.90 16.90 -6.19
CA LYS A 8 -20.34 16.31 -4.96
C LYS A 8 -20.30 14.79 -5.01
N LEU A 9 -21.29 14.16 -5.64
CA LEU A 9 -21.30 12.71 -5.83
C LEU A 9 -20.14 12.28 -6.75
N LEU A 10 -19.99 12.93 -7.91
CA LEU A 10 -18.93 12.65 -8.86
C LEU A 10 -17.53 12.86 -8.25
N LEU A 11 -17.34 13.95 -7.51
CA LEU A 11 -16.09 14.20 -6.81
C LEU A 11 -15.77 13.08 -5.81
N ARG A 12 -16.74 12.60 -5.03
CA ARG A 12 -16.53 11.49 -4.10
C ARG A 12 -16.20 10.17 -4.79
N ILE A 13 -16.77 9.91 -5.97
CA ILE A 13 -16.41 8.73 -6.77
C ILE A 13 -14.97 8.86 -7.27
N ILE A 14 -14.57 10.03 -7.77
CA ILE A 14 -13.21 10.27 -8.25
C ILE A 14 -12.19 10.15 -7.10
N GLU A 15 -12.46 10.75 -5.94
CA GLU A 15 -11.61 10.63 -4.75
C GLU A 15 -11.45 9.16 -4.34
N GLY A 16 -12.55 8.41 -4.32
CA GLY A 16 -12.53 6.97 -4.06
C GLY A 16 -11.67 6.22 -5.08
N ALA A 17 -11.84 6.51 -6.39
CA ALA A 17 -11.07 5.87 -7.44
C ALA A 17 -9.56 6.13 -7.31
N ILE A 18 -9.16 7.36 -6.98
CA ILE A 18 -7.75 7.71 -6.73
C ILE A 18 -7.21 6.93 -5.53
N VAL A 19 -7.99 6.80 -4.45
CA VAL A 19 -7.60 6.00 -3.28
C VAL A 19 -7.50 4.51 -3.65
N GLY A 20 -8.42 3.99 -4.46
CA GLY A 20 -8.39 2.61 -4.96
C GLY A 20 -7.15 2.32 -5.80
N VAL A 21 -6.78 3.24 -6.68
CA VAL A 21 -5.53 3.20 -7.46
C VAL A 21 -4.32 3.24 -6.53
N GLY A 22 -4.27 4.18 -5.59
CA GLY A 22 -3.17 4.31 -4.63
C GLY A 22 -3.01 3.10 -3.72
N ALA A 23 -4.08 2.37 -3.49
CA ALA A 23 -4.05 1.18 -2.67
C ALA A 23 -3.33 -0.02 -3.34
N ILE A 24 -3.27 -0.08 -4.68
CA ILE A 24 -2.54 -1.12 -5.42
C ILE A 24 -1.08 -0.71 -5.66
N LEU A 25 -0.82 0.58 -5.90
CA LEU A 25 0.53 1.02 -6.23
C LEU A 25 1.48 0.88 -5.05
N PRO A 26 2.61 0.17 -5.21
CA PRO A 26 3.67 0.14 -4.21
C PRO A 26 4.22 1.55 -3.96
N GLY A 27 4.52 1.86 -2.70
CA GLY A 27 5.02 3.18 -2.32
C GLY A 27 3.95 4.27 -2.21
N VAL A 28 2.72 4.01 -2.63
CA VAL A 28 1.59 4.92 -2.46
C VAL A 28 0.71 4.43 -1.32
N SER A 29 0.51 5.27 -0.31
CA SER A 29 -0.35 4.91 0.82
C SER A 29 -1.79 5.33 0.57
N GLY A 30 -2.68 4.36 0.37
CA GLY A 30 -4.12 4.62 0.30
C GLY A 30 -4.66 5.32 1.56
N GLY A 31 -4.06 5.05 2.72
CA GLY A 31 -4.38 5.72 3.99
C GLY A 31 -4.08 7.23 3.94
N VAL A 32 -2.93 7.63 3.39
CA VAL A 32 -2.57 9.05 3.23
C VAL A 32 -3.51 9.74 2.25
N LEU A 33 -3.86 9.10 1.14
CA LEU A 33 -4.86 9.62 0.21
C LEU A 33 -6.24 9.79 0.90
N CYS A 34 -6.63 8.86 1.78
CA CYS A 34 -7.83 9.01 2.59
C CYS A 34 -7.76 10.24 3.51
N VAL A 35 -6.60 10.53 4.10
CA VAL A 35 -6.39 11.76 4.90
C VAL A 35 -6.57 12.99 4.03
N SER A 36 -5.95 13.02 2.86
CA SER A 36 -6.01 14.15 1.91
C SER A 36 -7.43 14.49 1.45
N PHE A 37 -8.28 13.46 1.30
CA PHE A 37 -9.68 13.63 0.91
C PHE A 37 -10.65 13.73 2.10
N GLY A 38 -10.13 13.79 3.34
CA GLY A 38 -10.95 13.89 4.55
C GLY A 38 -11.81 12.65 4.81
N MET A 39 -11.41 11.49 4.29
CA MET A 39 -12.10 10.22 4.46
C MET A 39 -11.47 9.32 5.52
N TYR A 40 -10.27 9.65 6.01
CA TYR A 40 -9.56 8.82 6.98
C TYR A 40 -10.32 8.71 8.30
N GLU A 41 -10.69 9.83 8.93
CA GLU A 41 -11.46 9.82 10.18
C GLU A 41 -12.81 9.11 10.05
N PRO A 42 -13.66 9.39 9.01
CA PRO A 42 -14.87 8.62 8.77
C PRO A 42 -14.64 7.11 8.62
N ILE A 43 -13.57 6.69 7.93
CA ILE A 43 -13.25 5.27 7.77
C ILE A 43 -12.78 4.65 9.10
N MET A 44 -11.98 5.36 9.90
CA MET A 44 -11.60 4.89 11.22
C MET A 44 -12.80 4.80 12.16
N GLU A 45 -13.74 5.76 12.11
CA GLU A 45 -15.03 5.71 12.83
C GLU A 45 -15.85 4.49 12.36
N LEU A 46 -15.86 4.18 11.05
CA LEU A 46 -16.53 2.99 10.51
C LEU A 46 -15.95 1.67 11.05
N LEU A 47 -14.64 1.60 11.26
CA LEU A 47 -13.97 0.41 11.81
C LEU A 47 -14.19 0.24 13.31
N THR A 48 -14.35 1.34 14.06
CA THR A 48 -14.50 1.32 15.52
C THR A 48 -15.96 1.32 15.98
N GLU A 49 -16.81 2.08 15.29
CA GLU A 49 -18.24 2.28 15.62
C GLU A 49 -19.13 2.18 14.36
N PRO A 50 -19.24 1.01 13.71
CA PRO A 50 -19.83 0.88 12.38
C PRO A 50 -21.27 1.39 12.29
N LYS A 51 -22.09 1.16 13.32
CA LYS A 51 -23.52 1.57 13.33
C LYS A 51 -23.66 3.10 13.31
N ASN A 52 -22.86 3.80 14.08
CA ASN A 52 -22.91 5.27 14.18
C ASN A 52 -22.32 5.93 12.93
N ALA A 53 -21.16 5.44 12.50
CA ALA A 53 -20.47 5.94 11.29
C ALA A 53 -21.33 5.78 10.02
N LEU A 54 -21.97 4.62 9.84
CA LEU A 54 -22.86 4.39 8.70
C LEU A 54 -24.05 5.34 8.71
N LYS A 55 -24.72 5.52 9.84
CA LYS A 55 -25.85 6.45 9.95
C LYS A 55 -25.47 7.89 9.61
N LYS A 56 -24.28 8.32 10.05
CA LYS A 56 -23.78 9.68 9.86
C LYS A 56 -23.26 9.94 8.45
N ASN A 57 -22.50 9.01 7.88
CA ASN A 57 -21.66 9.23 6.69
C ASN A 57 -22.04 8.39 5.47
N TYR A 58 -23.14 7.63 5.45
CA TYR A 58 -23.49 6.71 4.34
C TYR A 58 -23.52 7.39 2.96
N LYS A 59 -23.95 8.67 2.90
CA LYS A 59 -24.00 9.44 1.66
C LYS A 59 -22.62 9.77 1.07
N ALA A 60 -21.59 9.78 1.91
CA ALA A 60 -20.21 9.93 1.48
C ALA A 60 -19.56 8.57 1.20
N PHE A 61 -19.87 7.55 2.01
CA PHE A 61 -19.29 6.22 1.87
C PHE A 61 -19.69 5.53 0.58
N ILE A 62 -20.98 5.52 0.22
CA ILE A 62 -21.45 4.81 -0.96
C ILE A 62 -20.71 5.23 -2.23
N PRO A 63 -20.68 6.52 -2.64
CA PRO A 63 -19.96 6.94 -3.84
C PRO A 63 -18.44 6.75 -3.71
N PHE A 64 -17.89 6.97 -2.53
CA PHE A 64 -16.47 6.77 -2.28
C PHE A 64 -16.05 5.32 -2.47
N PHE A 65 -16.75 4.35 -1.87
CA PHE A 65 -16.42 2.93 -2.01
C PHE A 65 -16.71 2.37 -3.40
N ILE A 66 -17.72 2.90 -4.11
CA ILE A 66 -17.93 2.57 -5.53
C ILE A 66 -16.71 3.04 -6.34
N GLY A 67 -16.28 4.28 -6.17
CA GLY A 67 -15.09 4.81 -6.83
C GLY A 67 -13.83 3.99 -6.48
N TRP A 68 -13.65 3.70 -5.19
CA TRP A 68 -12.53 2.88 -4.70
C TRP A 68 -12.48 1.51 -5.37
N ALA A 69 -13.61 0.80 -5.43
CA ALA A 69 -13.68 -0.51 -6.08
C ALA A 69 -13.37 -0.43 -7.58
N VAL A 70 -13.90 0.58 -8.27
CA VAL A 70 -13.61 0.79 -9.70
C VAL A 70 -12.13 1.09 -9.93
N GLY A 71 -11.55 2.04 -9.20
CA GLY A 71 -10.13 2.39 -9.34
C GLY A 71 -9.22 1.22 -9.01
N PHE A 72 -9.57 0.47 -7.96
CA PHE A 72 -8.86 -0.73 -7.52
C PHE A 72 -8.83 -1.81 -8.60
N VAL A 73 -9.99 -2.20 -9.14
CA VAL A 73 -10.10 -3.25 -10.17
C VAL A 73 -9.44 -2.82 -11.48
N LEU A 74 -9.64 -1.57 -11.91
CA LEU A 74 -9.03 -1.07 -13.14
C LEU A 74 -7.50 -1.12 -13.05
N LEU A 75 -6.93 -0.66 -11.94
CA LEU A 75 -5.47 -0.69 -11.80
C LEU A 75 -4.96 -2.11 -11.58
N ALA A 76 -5.68 -2.99 -10.87
CA ALA A 76 -5.31 -4.39 -10.75
C ALA A 76 -5.13 -5.04 -12.13
N ARG A 77 -6.06 -4.78 -13.05
CA ARG A 77 -6.01 -5.27 -14.43
C ARG A 77 -4.83 -4.71 -15.22
N VAL A 78 -4.56 -3.41 -15.07
CA VAL A 78 -3.38 -2.79 -15.70
C VAL A 78 -2.09 -3.42 -15.17
N MET A 79 -2.02 -3.67 -13.86
CA MET A 79 -0.84 -4.28 -13.24
C MET A 79 -0.65 -5.73 -13.65
N GLU A 80 -1.71 -6.54 -13.69
CA GLU A 80 -1.69 -7.90 -14.22
C GLU A 80 -1.07 -7.92 -15.64
N MET A 81 -1.60 -7.09 -16.54
CA MET A 81 -1.08 -6.96 -17.91
C MET A 81 0.39 -6.53 -17.92
N PHE A 82 0.75 -5.54 -17.10
CA PHE A 82 2.11 -5.00 -17.08
C PHE A 82 3.13 -6.04 -16.59
N PHE A 83 2.80 -6.78 -15.53
CA PHE A 83 3.65 -7.87 -15.07
C PHE A 83 3.73 -9.04 -16.04
N SER A 84 2.67 -9.32 -16.79
CA SER A 84 2.66 -10.39 -17.81
C SER A 84 3.54 -10.05 -19.02
N PHE A 85 3.54 -8.79 -19.47
CA PHE A 85 4.30 -8.37 -20.65
C PHE A 85 5.75 -8.00 -20.38
N ALA A 86 6.03 -7.36 -19.24
CA ALA A 86 7.33 -6.79 -18.92
C ALA A 86 7.63 -6.82 -17.41
N PRO A 87 7.83 -8.01 -16.81
CA PRO A 87 7.98 -8.14 -15.36
C PRO A 87 9.14 -7.32 -14.80
N ASP A 88 10.31 -7.32 -15.47
CA ASP A 88 11.49 -6.58 -15.02
C ASP A 88 11.23 -5.06 -15.01
N VAL A 89 10.53 -4.57 -16.04
CA VAL A 89 10.17 -3.14 -16.16
C VAL A 89 9.16 -2.75 -15.08
N ALA A 90 8.17 -3.61 -14.80
CA ALA A 90 7.18 -3.42 -13.75
C ALA A 90 7.83 -3.37 -12.37
N ILE A 91 8.75 -4.30 -12.08
CA ILE A 91 9.52 -4.34 -10.83
C ILE A 91 10.33 -3.05 -10.67
N MET A 92 11.01 -2.60 -11.72
CA MET A 92 11.83 -1.38 -11.66
C MET A 92 10.99 -0.11 -11.49
N LEU A 93 9.81 -0.03 -12.09
CA LEU A 93 8.85 1.06 -11.82
C LEU A 93 8.47 1.09 -10.33
N PHE A 94 8.13 -0.07 -9.78
CA PHE A 94 7.73 -0.18 -8.38
C PHE A 94 8.89 0.09 -7.41
N PHE A 95 10.07 -0.37 -7.74
CA PHE A 95 11.27 -0.06 -6.98
C PHE A 95 11.53 1.46 -6.96
N GLY A 96 11.33 2.14 -8.08
CA GLY A 96 11.38 3.59 -8.17
C GLY A 96 10.34 4.27 -7.27
N LEU A 97 9.09 3.82 -7.30
CA LEU A 97 8.03 4.33 -6.43
C LEU A 97 8.40 4.17 -4.94
N VAL A 98 8.87 3.00 -4.52
CA VAL A 98 9.30 2.75 -3.15
C VAL A 98 10.48 3.65 -2.78
N CYS A 99 11.52 3.71 -3.61
CA CYS A 99 12.68 4.58 -3.35
C CYS A 99 12.30 6.06 -3.23
N GLY A 100 11.32 6.52 -4.02
CA GLY A 100 10.85 7.91 -3.98
C GLY A 100 10.10 8.27 -2.69
N THR A 101 9.48 7.31 -2.00
CA THR A 101 8.80 7.53 -0.70
C THR A 101 9.75 7.44 0.50
N LEU A 102 10.91 6.79 0.37
CA LEU A 102 11.83 6.58 1.48
C LEU A 102 12.26 7.89 2.18
N PRO A 103 12.62 8.99 1.48
CA PRO A 103 13.06 10.23 2.13
C PRO A 103 12.03 10.77 3.13
N GLU A 104 10.74 10.76 2.76
CA GLU A 104 9.66 11.23 3.62
C GLU A 104 9.44 10.29 4.81
N LEU A 105 9.51 8.98 4.60
CA LEU A 105 9.39 7.99 5.67
C LEU A 105 10.54 8.11 6.69
N PHE A 106 11.78 8.33 6.23
CA PHE A 106 12.92 8.60 7.10
C PHE A 106 12.69 9.87 7.91
N LYS A 107 12.28 10.97 7.28
CA LYS A 107 11.99 12.24 7.92
C LYS A 107 10.89 12.13 8.97
N LYS A 108 9.78 11.49 8.67
CA LYS A 108 8.67 11.24 9.62
C LYS A 108 9.13 10.42 10.82
N SER A 109 9.95 9.38 10.58
CA SER A 109 10.51 8.54 11.64
C SER A 109 11.47 9.31 12.56
N GLU A 110 12.27 10.24 12.01
CA GLU A 110 13.20 11.06 12.77
C GLU A 110 12.50 12.13 13.59
N LEU A 111 11.49 12.80 13.00
CA LEU A 111 10.70 13.83 13.67
C LEU A 111 9.89 13.26 14.84
N ALA A 112 9.45 12.01 14.77
CA ALA A 112 8.67 11.37 15.83
C ALA A 112 9.45 11.25 17.15
N LYS A 113 10.78 11.05 17.09
CA LYS A 113 11.65 11.05 18.27
C LYS A 113 13.09 11.36 17.86
N LYS A 114 13.50 12.63 18.00
CA LYS A 114 14.88 13.06 17.76
C LYS A 114 15.84 12.30 18.68
N GLY A 115 16.96 11.84 18.12
CA GLY A 115 18.00 11.13 18.88
C GLY A 115 17.68 9.69 19.27
N ALA A 116 16.54 9.14 18.86
CA ALA A 116 16.28 7.72 19.07
C ALA A 116 17.25 6.86 18.22
N SER A 117 17.61 5.69 18.75
CA SER A 117 18.55 4.78 18.09
C SER A 117 18.00 4.25 16.75
N TRP A 118 18.84 4.21 15.72
CA TRP A 118 18.59 3.54 14.45
C TRP A 118 18.86 2.02 14.49
N THR A 119 19.22 1.49 15.64
CA THR A 119 19.44 0.05 15.86
C THR A 119 18.26 -0.82 15.40
N PRO A 120 16.97 -0.48 15.69
CA PRO A 120 15.83 -1.27 15.22
C PRO A 120 15.73 -1.33 13.69
N PHE A 121 16.11 -0.27 12.99
CA PHE A 121 16.19 -0.24 11.53
C PHE A 121 17.22 -1.23 11.00
N VAL A 122 18.45 -1.16 11.54
CA VAL A 122 19.56 -2.04 11.13
C VAL A 122 19.25 -3.50 11.43
N ILE A 123 18.73 -3.78 12.61
CA ILE A 123 18.34 -5.15 13.01
C ILE A 123 17.24 -5.68 12.09
N SER A 124 16.19 -4.91 11.84
CA SER A 124 15.09 -5.31 10.96
C SER A 124 15.57 -5.56 9.53
N MET A 125 16.40 -4.65 9.00
CA MET A 125 16.96 -4.79 7.66
C MET A 125 17.84 -6.03 7.53
N ALA A 126 18.74 -6.27 8.50
CA ALA A 126 19.62 -7.43 8.50
C ALA A 126 18.83 -8.73 8.69
N ALA A 127 17.92 -8.77 9.67
CA ALA A 127 17.10 -9.95 9.95
C ALA A 127 16.21 -10.33 8.76
N SER A 128 15.53 -9.36 8.14
CA SER A 128 14.71 -9.62 6.97
C SER A 128 15.55 -10.02 5.75
N TYR A 129 16.72 -9.41 5.53
CA TYR A 129 17.61 -9.78 4.44
C TYR A 129 18.14 -11.22 4.60
N ILE A 130 18.57 -11.59 5.81
CA ILE A 130 19.01 -12.95 6.11
C ILE A 130 17.85 -13.94 5.94
N LEU A 131 16.67 -13.62 6.47
CA LEU A 131 15.48 -14.45 6.32
C LEU A 131 15.17 -14.71 4.84
N PHE A 132 15.14 -13.65 4.02
CA PHE A 132 14.88 -13.76 2.60
C PHE A 132 15.98 -14.56 1.87
N HIS A 133 17.23 -14.39 2.25
CA HIS A 133 18.33 -15.14 1.68
C HIS A 133 18.27 -16.65 2.00
N LEU A 134 17.93 -16.99 3.25
CA LEU A 134 17.74 -18.38 3.66
C LEU A 134 16.55 -19.03 2.93
N LEU A 135 15.47 -18.31 2.80
CA LEU A 135 14.29 -18.79 2.07
C LEU A 135 14.56 -18.99 0.58
N GLU A 136 15.36 -18.13 -0.07
CA GLU A 136 15.78 -18.28 -1.45
C GLU A 136 16.72 -19.48 -1.68
N SER A 137 17.54 -19.83 -0.70
CA SER A 137 18.49 -20.97 -0.81
C SER A 137 17.78 -22.32 -0.91
N GLU A 138 16.54 -22.42 -0.43
CA GLU A 138 15.71 -23.63 -0.52
C GLU A 138 14.86 -23.72 -1.79
N GLY A 139 15.02 -22.80 -2.73
CA GLY A 139 14.23 -22.65 -3.95
C GLY A 139 13.50 -21.33 -3.98
N SER A 140 13.14 -20.84 -5.17
CA SER A 140 12.39 -19.58 -5.30
C SER A 140 11.16 -19.62 -4.40
N ILE A 141 11.02 -18.61 -3.50
CA ILE A 141 9.85 -18.49 -2.64
C ILE A 141 8.66 -18.18 -3.55
N SER A 142 8.01 -19.21 -4.03
CA SER A 142 6.68 -19.12 -4.56
C SER A 142 5.74 -19.59 -3.47
N VAL A 143 5.24 -18.65 -2.69
CA VAL A 143 4.17 -18.97 -1.74
C VAL A 143 2.97 -19.44 -2.58
N PRO A 144 2.48 -20.68 -2.36
CA PRO A 144 1.39 -21.18 -3.18
C PRO A 144 0.17 -20.27 -3.05
N ALA A 145 -0.39 -19.84 -4.19
CA ALA A 145 -1.59 -19.02 -4.26
C ALA A 145 -2.80 -19.86 -3.83
N ASN A 146 -3.14 -19.83 -2.56
CA ASN A 146 -4.22 -20.59 -1.95
C ASN A 146 -5.06 -19.72 -1.01
N PHE A 147 -6.10 -20.30 -0.42
CA PHE A 147 -7.00 -19.60 0.50
C PHE A 147 -6.27 -18.88 1.64
N VAL A 148 -5.29 -19.53 2.28
CA VAL A 148 -4.53 -18.96 3.42
C VAL A 148 -3.65 -17.81 2.96
N SER A 149 -3.00 -17.95 1.80
CA SER A 149 -2.15 -16.90 1.22
C SER A 149 -2.97 -15.66 0.83
N PHE A 150 -4.15 -15.84 0.25
CA PHE A 150 -5.03 -14.70 -0.06
C PHE A 150 -5.62 -14.06 1.20
N MET A 151 -5.90 -14.83 2.25
CA MET A 151 -6.27 -14.28 3.55
C MET A 151 -5.11 -13.48 4.17
N PHE A 152 -3.87 -13.94 4.05
CA PHE A 152 -2.67 -13.19 4.43
C PHE A 152 -2.51 -11.90 3.60
N CYS A 153 -2.78 -11.93 2.29
CA CYS A 153 -2.82 -10.72 1.47
C CYS A 153 -3.81 -9.70 2.02
N GLY A 154 -5.01 -10.15 2.37
CA GLY A 154 -6.03 -9.29 3.00
C GLY A 154 -5.60 -8.73 4.34
N PHE A 155 -4.94 -9.54 5.17
CA PHE A 155 -4.37 -9.11 6.45
C PHE A 155 -3.32 -8.02 6.26
N MET A 156 -2.36 -8.19 5.36
CA MET A 156 -1.34 -7.19 5.04
C MET A 156 -1.95 -5.90 4.50
N TRP A 157 -2.97 -6.00 3.66
CA TRP A 157 -3.73 -4.86 3.16
C TRP A 157 -4.49 -4.13 4.27
N GLY A 158 -5.15 -4.86 5.15
CA GLY A 158 -5.81 -4.30 6.32
C GLY A 158 -4.85 -3.51 7.20
N ILE A 159 -3.63 -4.01 7.44
CA ILE A 159 -2.60 -3.28 8.17
C ILE A 159 -2.23 -1.99 7.43
N SER A 160 -2.03 -2.02 6.12
CA SER A 160 -1.64 -0.84 5.34
C SER A 160 -2.73 0.23 5.28
N LEU A 161 -4.00 -0.13 5.45
CA LEU A 161 -5.10 0.83 5.60
C LEU A 161 -5.08 1.54 6.97
N ILE A 162 -4.70 0.81 8.03
CA ILE A 162 -4.64 1.33 9.40
C ILE A 162 -3.38 2.17 9.61
N VAL A 163 -2.26 1.78 8.97
CA VAL A 163 -0.93 2.38 9.14
C VAL A 163 -0.60 3.25 7.94
N PRO A 164 -0.75 4.58 8.03
CA PRO A 164 -0.35 5.47 6.95
C PRO A 164 1.14 5.33 6.62
N GLY A 165 1.46 5.18 5.33
CA GLY A 165 2.85 5.04 4.86
C GLY A 165 3.36 3.59 4.79
N LEU A 166 2.58 2.59 5.22
CA LEU A 166 2.91 1.19 4.98
C LEU A 166 2.32 0.75 3.63
N SER A 167 3.18 0.23 2.75
CA SER A 167 2.76 -0.38 1.48
C SER A 167 2.83 -1.89 1.57
N SER A 168 1.67 -2.56 1.61
CA SER A 168 1.58 -4.02 1.57
C SER A 168 2.03 -4.62 0.25
N SER A 169 1.85 -3.88 -0.86
CA SER A 169 2.17 -4.37 -2.21
C SER A 169 3.63 -4.80 -2.35
N THR A 170 4.57 -4.09 -1.72
CA THR A 170 6.01 -4.47 -1.75
C THR A 170 6.24 -5.86 -1.15
N VAL A 171 5.57 -6.16 -0.03
CA VAL A 171 5.66 -7.48 0.62
C VAL A 171 5.06 -8.57 -0.27
N LEU A 172 3.90 -8.29 -0.86
CA LEU A 172 3.19 -9.24 -1.72
C LEU A 172 3.94 -9.51 -3.04
N ILE A 173 4.62 -8.50 -3.61
CA ILE A 173 5.48 -8.68 -4.78
C ILE A 173 6.62 -9.63 -4.43
N TYR A 174 7.28 -9.39 -3.31
CA TYR A 174 8.39 -10.24 -2.87
C TYR A 174 7.97 -11.71 -2.66
N LEU A 175 6.78 -11.93 -2.08
CA LEU A 175 6.22 -13.27 -1.85
C LEU A 175 5.64 -13.92 -3.13
N GLY A 176 5.67 -13.25 -4.27
CA GLY A 176 5.06 -13.71 -5.51
C GLY A 176 3.52 -13.74 -5.50
N LEU A 177 2.88 -13.15 -4.49
CA LEU A 177 1.43 -13.16 -4.31
C LEU A 177 0.72 -11.96 -4.98
N TYR A 178 1.47 -10.94 -5.40
CA TYR A 178 0.88 -9.73 -5.98
C TYR A 178 0.17 -9.98 -7.30
N VAL A 179 0.81 -10.70 -8.22
CA VAL A 179 0.24 -11.01 -9.54
C VAL A 179 -1.00 -11.91 -9.42
N PRO A 180 -0.95 -13.06 -8.70
CA PRO A 180 -2.15 -13.89 -8.48
C PRO A 180 -3.30 -13.14 -7.81
N LEU A 181 -2.98 -12.24 -6.86
CA LEU A 181 -3.99 -11.39 -6.23
C LEU A 181 -4.62 -10.41 -7.23
N ALA A 182 -3.78 -9.71 -8.01
CA ALA A 182 -4.25 -8.75 -9.01
C ALA A 182 -5.12 -9.41 -10.09
N GLU A 183 -4.71 -10.60 -10.56
CA GLU A 183 -5.47 -11.43 -11.49
C GLU A 183 -6.81 -11.85 -10.92
N GLY A 184 -6.83 -12.37 -9.69
CA GLY A 184 -8.07 -12.77 -9.02
C GLY A 184 -9.04 -11.61 -8.78
N ILE A 185 -8.51 -10.41 -8.48
CA ILE A 185 -9.32 -9.19 -8.35
C ILE A 185 -9.87 -8.75 -9.70
N SER A 186 -9.04 -8.73 -10.75
CA SER A 186 -9.43 -8.29 -12.10
C SER A 186 -10.51 -9.17 -12.71
N ASN A 187 -10.46 -10.48 -12.41
CA ASN A 187 -11.41 -11.48 -12.89
C ASN A 187 -12.60 -11.71 -11.94
N PHE A 188 -12.70 -10.98 -10.83
CA PHE A 188 -13.72 -11.17 -9.80
C PHE A 188 -13.78 -12.59 -9.25
N ASP A 189 -12.62 -13.27 -9.14
CA ASP A 189 -12.54 -14.63 -8.64
C ASP A 189 -12.89 -14.71 -7.15
N ALA A 190 -13.99 -15.37 -6.83
CA ALA A 190 -14.46 -15.54 -5.46
C ALA A 190 -13.45 -16.33 -4.59
N SER A 191 -12.67 -17.24 -5.18
CA SER A 191 -11.63 -17.99 -4.46
C SER A 191 -10.50 -17.11 -3.95
N VAL A 192 -10.32 -15.94 -4.55
CA VAL A 192 -9.36 -14.90 -4.16
C VAL A 192 -10.02 -13.83 -3.30
N LEU A 193 -11.16 -13.28 -3.76
CA LEU A 193 -11.83 -12.16 -3.13
C LEU A 193 -12.38 -12.48 -1.74
N VAL A 194 -12.91 -13.70 -1.54
CA VAL A 194 -13.47 -14.12 -0.25
C VAL A 194 -12.39 -14.20 0.83
N PRO A 195 -11.30 -14.98 0.69
CA PRO A 195 -10.26 -15.02 1.70
C PRO A 195 -9.56 -13.67 1.88
N PHE A 196 -9.35 -12.91 0.81
CA PHE A 196 -8.81 -11.55 0.87
C PHE A 196 -9.69 -10.61 1.72
N GLY A 197 -11.01 -10.62 1.48
CA GLY A 197 -11.98 -9.87 2.28
C GLY A 197 -12.00 -10.28 3.76
N ILE A 198 -11.95 -11.60 4.03
CA ILE A 198 -11.86 -12.13 5.40
C ILE A 198 -10.60 -11.61 6.10
N GLY A 199 -9.44 -11.60 5.41
CA GLY A 199 -8.19 -11.07 5.94
C GLY A 199 -8.28 -9.59 6.31
N ILE A 200 -8.86 -8.75 5.45
CA ILE A 200 -9.08 -7.33 5.72
C ILE A 200 -9.98 -7.13 6.96
N ILE A 201 -11.11 -7.84 7.00
CA ILE A 201 -12.07 -7.73 8.12
C ILE A 201 -11.44 -8.21 9.43
N ALA A 202 -10.72 -9.33 9.41
CA ALA A 202 -10.01 -9.85 10.57
C ALA A 202 -8.98 -8.83 11.09
N THR A 203 -8.23 -8.19 10.20
CA THR A 203 -7.29 -7.13 10.58
C THR A 203 -8.00 -5.94 11.23
N ALA A 204 -9.09 -5.47 10.62
CA ALA A 204 -9.85 -4.36 11.15
C ALA A 204 -10.39 -4.65 12.56
N LEU A 205 -10.94 -5.84 12.78
CA LEU A 205 -11.56 -6.22 14.05
C LEU A 205 -10.54 -6.53 15.15
N LEU A 206 -9.45 -7.25 14.81
CA LEU A 206 -8.51 -7.78 15.79
C LEU A 206 -7.32 -6.85 16.03
N PHE A 207 -6.84 -6.18 14.97
CA PHE A 207 -5.57 -5.47 15.01
C PHE A 207 -5.68 -3.94 14.96
N ALA A 208 -6.82 -3.35 14.55
CA ALA A 208 -6.93 -1.89 14.46
C ALA A 208 -6.58 -1.20 15.77
N LYS A 209 -7.09 -1.70 16.90
CA LYS A 209 -6.80 -1.15 18.23
C LYS A 209 -5.34 -1.34 18.62
N LEU A 210 -4.78 -2.55 18.39
CA LEU A 210 -3.40 -2.88 18.72
C LEU A 210 -2.42 -2.04 17.88
N VAL A 211 -2.62 -1.99 16.57
CA VAL A 211 -1.77 -1.22 15.65
C VAL A 211 -1.83 0.26 15.99
N ASN A 212 -3.04 0.82 16.21
CA ASN A 212 -3.20 2.21 16.60
C ASN A 212 -2.47 2.51 17.94
N MET A 213 -2.59 1.64 18.94
CA MET A 213 -1.88 1.77 20.22
C MET A 213 -0.35 1.72 20.04
N LEU A 214 0.15 0.78 19.25
CA LEU A 214 1.58 0.62 18.97
C LEU A 214 2.14 1.86 18.25
N PHE A 215 1.45 2.35 17.21
CA PHE A 215 1.88 3.55 16.50
C PHE A 215 1.79 4.80 17.36
N LYS A 216 0.73 4.95 18.18
CA LYS A 216 0.60 6.07 19.10
C LYS A 216 1.71 6.13 20.14
N ASN A 217 2.12 4.98 20.69
CA ASN A 217 3.08 4.91 21.78
C ASN A 217 4.54 4.73 21.31
N HIS A 218 4.76 4.08 20.16
CA HIS A 218 6.08 3.65 19.69
C HIS A 218 6.34 3.95 18.22
N TYR A 219 5.81 5.06 17.69
CA TYR A 219 5.89 5.40 16.27
C TYR A 219 7.32 5.32 15.70
N ALA A 220 8.30 5.93 16.39
CA ALA A 220 9.69 5.94 15.93
C ALA A 220 10.33 4.55 15.86
N LEU A 221 9.99 3.66 16.79
CA LEU A 221 10.47 2.28 16.80
C LEU A 221 9.90 1.49 15.63
N ILE A 222 8.56 1.52 15.51
CA ILE A 222 7.84 0.74 14.50
C ILE A 222 8.14 1.22 13.10
N SER A 223 8.16 2.53 12.86
CA SER A 223 8.50 3.09 11.55
C SER A 223 9.92 2.70 11.10
N ARG A 224 10.89 2.62 12.02
CA ARG A 224 12.26 2.17 11.71
C ARG A 224 12.33 0.68 11.38
N ILE A 225 11.59 -0.15 12.12
CA ILE A 225 11.46 -1.59 11.80
C ILE A 225 10.86 -1.76 10.40
N ILE A 226 9.78 -1.06 10.09
CA ILE A 226 9.13 -1.10 8.78
C ILE A 226 10.06 -0.63 7.67
N LEU A 227 10.78 0.48 7.86
CA LEU A 227 11.75 0.97 6.90
C LEU A 227 12.84 -0.05 6.57
N GLY A 228 13.41 -0.71 7.59
CA GLY A 228 14.41 -1.76 7.39
C GLY A 228 13.86 -2.93 6.58
N PHE A 229 12.65 -3.38 6.91
CA PHE A 229 11.97 -4.45 6.19
C PHE A 229 11.66 -4.08 4.74
N VAL A 230 11.12 -2.88 4.49
CA VAL A 230 10.77 -2.40 3.14
C VAL A 230 12.00 -2.29 2.26
N ILE A 231 13.10 -1.72 2.77
CA ILE A 231 14.34 -1.63 1.99
C ILE A 231 14.88 -3.02 1.66
N SER A 232 14.94 -3.92 2.64
CA SER A 232 15.43 -5.28 2.43
C SER A 232 14.59 -6.06 1.41
N SER A 233 13.26 -6.03 1.54
CA SER A 233 12.36 -6.72 0.61
C SER A 233 12.44 -6.13 -0.80
N SER A 234 12.52 -4.81 -0.93
CA SER A 234 12.64 -4.14 -2.23
C SER A 234 13.94 -4.48 -2.94
N LEU A 235 15.07 -4.53 -2.22
CA LEU A 235 16.36 -4.94 -2.79
C LEU A 235 16.34 -6.38 -3.29
N LYS A 236 15.65 -7.27 -2.57
CA LYS A 236 15.51 -8.69 -2.94
C LYS A 236 14.58 -8.91 -4.15
N THR A 237 13.68 -7.98 -4.42
CA THR A 237 12.77 -8.06 -5.57
C THR A 237 13.46 -7.64 -6.89
N LEU A 238 14.62 -6.98 -6.82
CA LEU A 238 15.31 -6.51 -8.03
C LEU A 238 15.67 -7.65 -8.97
N PRO A 239 15.51 -7.45 -10.31
CA PRO A 239 15.87 -8.45 -11.29
C PRO A 239 17.38 -8.74 -11.25
N ASN A 240 17.75 -10.01 -11.18
CA ASN A 240 19.17 -10.43 -11.21
C ASN A 240 19.79 -10.29 -12.62
N LYS A 241 18.97 -10.29 -13.66
CA LYS A 241 19.39 -10.16 -15.07
C LYS A 241 18.32 -9.42 -15.85
N PHE A 242 18.74 -8.52 -16.73
CA PHE A 242 17.85 -7.89 -17.70
C PHE A 242 17.98 -8.62 -19.03
N GLY A 243 16.85 -8.81 -19.74
CA GLY A 243 16.82 -9.62 -20.97
C GLY A 243 17.64 -9.07 -22.12
N SER A 244 17.72 -7.73 -22.28
CA SER A 244 18.46 -7.05 -23.34
C SER A 244 18.89 -5.65 -22.91
N ALA A 245 19.83 -5.04 -23.65
CA ALA A 245 20.23 -3.65 -23.42
C ALA A 245 19.03 -2.68 -23.51
N TRP A 246 18.08 -2.95 -24.41
CA TRP A 246 16.86 -2.16 -24.56
C TRP A 246 15.93 -2.32 -23.37
N SER A 247 15.74 -3.54 -22.87
CA SER A 247 14.98 -3.80 -21.63
C SER A 247 15.60 -3.10 -20.43
N THR A 248 16.92 -3.12 -20.32
CA THR A 248 17.65 -2.40 -19.27
C THR A 248 17.40 -0.89 -19.32
N LEU A 249 17.48 -0.29 -20.51
CA LEU A 249 17.24 1.15 -20.68
C LEU A 249 15.81 1.52 -20.28
N ILE A 250 14.81 0.78 -20.74
CA ILE A 250 13.40 1.00 -20.37
C ILE A 250 13.21 0.85 -18.87
N SER A 251 13.81 -0.15 -18.24
CA SER A 251 13.75 -0.39 -16.80
C SER A 251 14.31 0.79 -15.99
N ILE A 252 15.44 1.36 -16.42
CA ILE A 252 16.03 2.55 -15.80
C ILE A 252 15.11 3.78 -15.94
N ILE A 253 14.52 3.96 -17.11
CA ILE A 253 13.54 5.05 -17.34
C ILE A 253 12.32 4.86 -16.43
N CYS A 254 11.77 3.64 -16.35
CA CYS A 254 10.62 3.34 -15.49
C CYS A 254 10.94 3.52 -14.01
N PHE A 255 12.14 3.16 -13.56
CA PHE A 255 12.61 3.48 -12.21
C PHE A 255 12.59 5.00 -11.95
N ALA A 256 13.17 5.79 -12.86
CA ALA A 256 13.21 7.24 -12.72
C ALA A 256 11.79 7.86 -12.72
N VAL A 257 10.90 7.36 -13.58
CA VAL A 257 9.49 7.77 -13.61
C VAL A 257 8.80 7.45 -12.29
N GLY A 258 8.92 6.23 -11.77
CA GLY A 258 8.35 5.84 -10.49
C GLY A 258 8.88 6.71 -9.34
N PHE A 259 10.18 6.95 -9.29
CA PHE A 259 10.82 7.79 -8.28
C PHE A 259 10.29 9.23 -8.32
N ILE A 260 10.17 9.83 -9.52
CA ILE A 260 9.64 11.19 -9.68
C ILE A 260 8.17 11.27 -9.28
N ILE A 261 7.35 10.28 -9.68
CA ILE A 261 5.93 10.21 -9.31
C ILE A 261 5.79 10.19 -7.79
N ALA A 262 6.53 9.32 -7.09
CA ALA A 262 6.45 9.22 -5.63
C ALA A 262 6.83 10.53 -4.94
N ILE A 263 7.92 11.17 -5.34
CA ILE A 263 8.32 12.49 -4.79
C ILE A 263 7.26 13.55 -5.08
N ALA A 264 6.67 13.56 -6.28
CA ALA A 264 5.64 14.53 -6.63
C ALA A 264 4.38 14.36 -5.76
N MET A 265 3.99 13.11 -5.48
CA MET A 265 2.87 12.78 -4.59
C MET A 265 3.16 13.22 -3.15
N ASP A 266 4.32 12.88 -2.59
CA ASP A 266 4.71 13.30 -1.24
C ASP A 266 4.71 14.84 -1.09
N ARG A 267 5.18 15.57 -2.10
CA ARG A 267 5.14 17.04 -2.10
C ARG A 267 3.72 17.60 -2.16
N ALA A 268 2.85 16.97 -2.93
CA ALA A 268 1.44 17.36 -3.02
C ALA A 268 0.72 17.15 -1.68
N GLU A 269 0.96 16.01 -1.03
CA GLU A 269 0.42 15.69 0.30
C GLU A 269 0.87 16.70 1.37
N ASN A 270 2.16 17.00 1.42
CA ASN A 270 2.71 17.95 2.39
C ASN A 270 2.14 19.37 2.22
N LYS A 271 1.90 19.82 0.97
CA LYS A 271 1.24 21.11 0.70
C LYS A 271 -0.22 21.13 1.17
N GLN A 272 -0.96 20.05 0.97
CA GLN A 272 -2.36 19.95 1.43
C GLN A 272 -2.46 19.92 2.96
N ALA A 273 -1.56 19.18 3.64
CA ALA A 273 -1.51 19.15 5.09
C ALA A 273 -1.23 20.54 5.70
N GLN A 274 -0.38 21.36 5.07
CA GLN A 274 -0.12 22.74 5.48
C GLN A 274 -1.32 23.66 5.27
N ASN A 275 -2.08 23.49 4.19
CA ASN A 275 -3.25 24.31 3.89
C ASN A 275 -4.49 23.96 4.75
N ASN A 276 -4.58 22.74 5.28
CA ASN A 276 -5.70 22.30 6.12
C ASN A 276 -5.43 22.43 7.63
N GLY A 277 -4.20 22.76 8.04
CA GLY A 277 -3.76 22.93 9.43
C GLY A 277 -3.53 24.37 9.87
N GLY A 278 -3.80 25.36 9.01
CA GLY A 278 -3.89 26.79 9.30
C GLY A 278 -5.36 27.22 9.29
#